data_460c9fd9579f91405e6663e5f8c94b7a
#
_entry.id   460c9fd9579f91405e6663e5f8c94b7a
#
_cell.length_a   1.000
_cell.length_b   1.000
_cell.length_c   1.000
_cell.angle_alpha   90.00
_cell.angle_beta   90.00
_cell.angle_gamma   90.00
#
_symmetry.space_group_name_H-M   'P 1'
#
loop_
_entity.id
_entity.type
_entity.pdbx_description
1 polymer ?
#
loop_
_entity_poly.entity_id
_entity_poly.type
_entity_poly.pdbx_seq_one_letter_code
_entity_poly.pdbx_strand_id
1 'polypeptide(L)'
;MANDNSPCAVDATPLSAPVSAPAPQQQIEVEYWTDPLCCWSWALEPQWRRLRYEFDCAIRWRYRMGGMIPEWSTYHDPLTSTNRPSQMGPMWFQARHISGMPLEDRIWVEDPPASSFLPCLAIKAAERQSAHAAERYLRRAREALMMHRRNIARREVLLALAYA
;
A
#
# COMPACT_ATOMS: atom_id res chain seq x y z
N MET A 1 0.43 -7.82 24.57
CA MET A 1 -0.68 -6.96 25.00
C MET A 1 -1.27 -6.38 23.73
N ALA A 2 -2.41 -6.90 23.31
CA ALA A 2 -3.09 -6.47 22.09
C ALA A 2 -3.87 -5.19 22.43
N ASN A 3 -3.51 -4.07 21.82
CA ASN A 3 -4.31 -2.84 21.84
C ASN A 3 -5.36 -2.97 20.74
N ASP A 4 -6.52 -3.48 21.13
CA ASP A 4 -7.72 -3.50 20.31
C ASP A 4 -8.37 -2.12 20.39
N ASN A 5 -8.03 -1.24 19.46
CA ASN A 5 -8.66 0.07 19.30
C ASN A 5 -9.56 0.02 18.06
N SER A 6 -10.61 -0.80 18.12
CA SER A 6 -11.60 -0.94 17.05
C SER A 6 -12.71 0.11 17.21
N PRO A 7 -12.97 0.98 16.22
CA PRO A 7 -14.00 2.01 16.28
C PRO A 7 -15.43 1.50 16.05
N CYS A 8 -15.68 0.21 16.12
CA CYS A 8 -16.99 -0.39 15.88
C CYS A 8 -17.88 -0.49 17.13
N ALA A 9 -17.72 0.38 18.11
CA ALA A 9 -18.66 0.48 19.24
C ALA A 9 -19.85 1.36 18.84
N VAL A 10 -20.97 0.75 18.53
CA VAL A 10 -22.27 1.45 18.45
C VAL A 10 -22.82 1.65 19.86
N ASP A 11 -23.13 2.90 20.19
CA ASP A 11 -23.74 3.33 21.45
C ASP A 11 -25.04 2.55 21.70
N ALA A 12 -25.09 1.80 22.79
CA ALA A 12 -26.25 1.04 23.20
C ALA A 12 -26.98 1.75 24.33
N THR A 13 -28.12 2.35 24.02
CA THR A 13 -29.14 2.77 25.01
C THR A 13 -29.72 1.51 25.69
N PRO A 14 -29.86 1.45 27.03
CA PRO A 14 -30.30 0.24 27.70
C PRO A 14 -31.80 0.07 27.64
N LEU A 15 -32.30 -0.92 26.92
CA LEU A 15 -33.63 -1.49 27.07
C LEU A 15 -33.51 -2.98 27.29
N SER A 16 -34.01 -3.39 28.44
CA SER A 16 -34.03 -4.68 29.09
C SER A 16 -34.53 -5.85 28.21
N ALA A 17 -33.64 -6.78 27.88
CA ALA A 17 -33.82 -8.24 27.74
C ALA A 17 -32.43 -8.89 27.54
N PRO A 18 -32.17 -10.14 27.93
CA PRO A 18 -30.88 -10.77 27.63
C PRO A 18 -30.82 -11.01 26.13
N VAL A 19 -30.18 -10.07 25.44
CA VAL A 19 -29.83 -10.25 24.04
C VAL A 19 -28.76 -11.33 24.03
N SER A 20 -29.06 -12.49 23.45
CA SER A 20 -28.07 -13.53 23.18
C SER A 20 -26.88 -12.87 22.48
N ALA A 21 -25.66 -13.10 22.98
CA ALA A 21 -24.45 -12.57 22.38
C ALA A 21 -24.48 -12.83 20.86
N PRO A 22 -24.22 -11.82 20.01
CA PRO A 22 -24.22 -12.03 18.58
C PRO A 22 -23.23 -13.14 18.25
N ALA A 23 -23.68 -14.10 17.41
CA ALA A 23 -22.80 -15.15 16.93
C ALA A 23 -21.51 -14.53 16.37
N PRO A 24 -20.34 -15.15 16.54
CA PRO A 24 -19.09 -14.61 16.05
C PRO A 24 -19.25 -14.33 14.54
N GLN A 25 -19.22 -13.07 14.17
CA GLN A 25 -19.32 -12.68 12.77
C GLN A 25 -18.09 -13.24 12.06
N GLN A 26 -18.33 -14.10 11.06
CA GLN A 26 -17.29 -14.71 10.28
C GLN A 26 -16.60 -13.61 9.45
N GLN A 27 -15.39 -13.19 9.88
CA GLN A 27 -14.61 -12.21 9.15
C GLN A 27 -13.97 -12.87 7.90
N ILE A 28 -14.06 -12.19 6.78
CA ILE A 28 -13.37 -12.58 5.54
C ILE A 28 -11.92 -12.10 5.65
N GLU A 29 -10.95 -13.00 5.45
CA GLU A 29 -9.55 -12.61 5.35
C GLU A 29 -9.21 -12.32 3.89
N VAL A 30 -8.69 -11.12 3.63
CA VAL A 30 -8.24 -10.68 2.31
C VAL A 30 -6.75 -10.39 2.33
N GLU A 31 -5.98 -11.11 1.51
CA GLU A 31 -4.57 -10.81 1.25
C GLU A 31 -4.44 -9.89 0.03
N TYR A 32 -3.89 -8.72 0.25
CA TYR A 32 -3.60 -7.77 -0.82
C TYR A 32 -2.12 -7.79 -1.19
N TRP A 33 -1.81 -8.44 -2.31
CA TRP A 33 -0.48 -8.46 -2.88
C TRP A 33 -0.21 -7.16 -3.62
N THR A 34 0.81 -6.44 -3.20
CA THR A 34 1.11 -5.10 -3.69
C THR A 34 2.59 -4.79 -3.61
N ASP A 35 3.00 -3.70 -4.27
CA ASP A 35 4.38 -3.20 -4.26
C ASP A 35 4.36 -1.66 -4.16
N PRO A 36 5.26 -1.04 -3.39
CA PRO A 36 5.32 0.41 -3.28
C PRO A 36 5.67 1.14 -4.60
N LEU A 37 6.31 0.44 -5.56
CA LEU A 37 6.61 0.98 -6.89
C LEU A 37 5.50 0.72 -7.93
N CYS A 38 4.48 -0.06 -7.59
CA CYS A 38 3.43 -0.41 -8.53
C CYS A 38 2.44 0.75 -8.75
N CYS A 39 2.46 1.34 -9.96
CA CYS A 39 1.56 2.42 -10.33
C CYS A 39 0.08 1.99 -10.37
N TRP A 40 -0.21 0.74 -10.73
CA TRP A 40 -1.57 0.20 -10.73
C TRP A 40 -2.13 0.03 -9.33
N SER A 41 -1.29 -0.36 -8.35
CA SER A 41 -1.70 -0.37 -6.95
C SER A 41 -1.98 1.04 -6.41
N TRP A 42 -1.25 2.06 -6.90
CA TRP A 42 -1.55 3.45 -6.59
C TRP A 42 -2.82 3.94 -7.28
N ALA A 43 -3.03 3.58 -8.55
CA ALA A 43 -4.25 3.87 -9.28
C ALA A 43 -5.52 3.28 -8.61
N LEU A 44 -5.39 2.12 -7.95
CA LEU A 44 -6.46 1.45 -7.20
C LEU A 44 -6.73 2.09 -5.83
N GLU A 45 -5.81 2.90 -5.29
CA GLU A 45 -5.84 3.39 -3.90
C GLU A 45 -7.18 4.02 -3.46
N PRO A 46 -7.88 4.84 -4.26
CA PRO A 46 -9.18 5.40 -3.87
C PRO A 46 -10.25 4.33 -3.67
N GLN A 47 -10.33 3.35 -4.58
CA GLN A 47 -11.31 2.26 -4.51
C GLN A 47 -10.99 1.30 -3.36
N TRP A 48 -9.70 1.03 -3.15
CA TRP A 48 -9.21 0.25 -2.05
C TRP A 48 -9.59 0.86 -0.69
N ARG A 49 -9.43 2.18 -0.53
CA ARG A 49 -9.81 2.90 0.68
C ARG A 49 -11.31 2.88 0.92
N ARG A 50 -12.09 3.07 -0.15
CA ARG A 50 -13.54 2.99 -0.07
C ARG A 50 -13.99 1.61 0.40
N LEU A 51 -13.47 0.55 -0.21
CA LEU A 51 -13.78 -0.82 0.18
C LEU A 51 -13.45 -1.09 1.66
N ARG A 52 -12.29 -0.63 2.11
CA ARG A 52 -11.89 -0.75 3.51
C ARG A 52 -12.80 0.00 4.45
N TYR A 53 -13.18 1.21 4.11
CA TYR A 53 -14.10 2.00 4.92
C TYR A 53 -15.50 1.36 5.02
N GLU A 54 -16.02 0.85 3.92
CA GLU A 54 -17.35 0.24 3.86
C GLU A 54 -17.41 -1.13 4.59
N PHE A 55 -16.31 -1.88 4.62
CA PHE A 55 -16.27 -3.26 5.13
C PHE A 55 -15.24 -3.50 6.24
N ASP A 56 -14.86 -2.46 6.97
CA ASP A 56 -13.78 -2.53 7.98
C ASP A 56 -14.03 -3.63 9.03
N CYS A 57 -15.26 -3.77 9.51
CA CYS A 57 -15.62 -4.76 10.51
C CYS A 57 -15.79 -6.19 9.95
N ALA A 58 -16.05 -6.32 8.64
CA ALA A 58 -16.31 -7.60 8.00
C ALA A 58 -15.06 -8.26 7.39
N ILE A 59 -14.01 -7.48 7.15
CA ILE A 59 -12.83 -7.93 6.43
C ILE A 59 -11.55 -7.69 7.25
N ARG A 60 -10.78 -8.76 7.42
CA ARG A 60 -9.40 -8.67 7.93
C ARG A 60 -8.43 -8.53 6.76
N TRP A 61 -7.69 -7.44 6.72
CA TRP A 61 -6.76 -7.12 5.65
C TRP A 61 -5.32 -7.51 5.98
N ARG A 62 -4.63 -8.16 5.02
CA ARG A 62 -3.19 -8.44 5.11
C ARG A 62 -2.48 -7.93 3.86
N TYR A 63 -1.47 -7.09 4.08
CA TYR A 63 -0.60 -6.64 2.99
C TYR A 63 0.54 -7.63 2.77
N ARG A 64 0.71 -8.05 1.52
CA ARG A 64 1.84 -8.86 1.07
C ARG A 64 2.69 -8.03 0.11
N MET A 65 3.96 -7.83 0.45
CA MET A 65 4.88 -7.09 -0.41
C MET A 65 5.40 -8.00 -1.52
N GLY A 66 5.20 -7.56 -2.79
CA GLY A 66 5.53 -8.33 -3.96
C GLY A 66 7.01 -8.37 -4.31
N GLY A 67 7.75 -7.31 -3.97
CA GLY A 67 9.16 -7.20 -4.39
C GLY A 67 9.29 -7.18 -5.92
N MET A 68 8.42 -6.41 -6.59
CA MET A 68 8.23 -6.41 -8.05
C MET A 68 9.53 -6.25 -8.84
N ILE A 69 10.40 -5.37 -8.39
CA ILE A 69 11.71 -5.11 -9.02
C ILE A 69 12.81 -5.51 -8.03
N PRO A 70 13.34 -6.74 -8.10
CA PRO A 70 14.46 -7.13 -7.25
C PRO A 70 15.73 -6.34 -7.59
N GLU A 71 16.09 -6.33 -8.86
CA GLU A 71 17.16 -5.53 -9.47
C GLU A 71 16.94 -5.45 -10.99
N TRP A 72 17.42 -4.39 -11.64
CA TRP A 72 17.18 -4.19 -13.07
C TRP A 72 17.94 -5.18 -13.97
N SER A 73 19.02 -5.75 -13.49
CA SER A 73 19.81 -6.75 -14.24
C SER A 73 19.05 -8.03 -14.49
N THR A 74 18.12 -8.38 -13.59
CA THR A 74 17.31 -9.61 -13.67
C THR A 74 15.83 -9.34 -13.93
N TYR A 75 15.39 -8.08 -13.87
CA TYR A 75 14.00 -7.73 -14.06
C TYR A 75 13.58 -7.83 -15.52
N HIS A 76 12.51 -8.54 -15.77
CA HIS A 76 11.83 -8.58 -17.05
C HIS A 76 10.32 -8.76 -16.81
N ASP A 77 9.54 -7.81 -17.33
CA ASP A 77 8.09 -7.95 -17.38
C ASP A 77 7.67 -8.60 -18.71
N PRO A 78 7.13 -9.82 -18.69
CA PRO A 78 6.78 -10.55 -19.91
C PRO A 78 5.60 -9.92 -20.68
N LEU A 79 4.76 -9.14 -20.00
CA LEU A 79 3.58 -8.52 -20.63
C LEU A 79 3.95 -7.27 -21.43
N THR A 80 4.86 -6.46 -20.92
CA THR A 80 5.25 -5.17 -21.51
C THR A 80 6.65 -5.20 -22.10
N SER A 81 7.39 -6.30 -21.95
CA SER A 81 8.80 -6.42 -22.31
C SER A 81 9.70 -5.37 -21.63
N THR A 82 9.25 -4.84 -20.50
CA THR A 82 10.00 -3.85 -19.72
C THR A 82 11.14 -4.53 -18.98
N ASN A 83 12.37 -4.04 -19.18
CA ASN A 83 13.58 -4.55 -18.53
C ASN A 83 14.54 -3.46 -18.05
N ARG A 84 14.15 -2.19 -18.15
CA ARG A 84 14.97 -1.04 -17.72
C ARG A 84 14.09 0.12 -17.21
N PRO A 85 14.61 0.98 -16.34
CA PRO A 85 13.85 2.07 -15.72
C PRO A 85 13.13 2.98 -16.71
N SER A 86 13.79 3.40 -17.78
CA SER A 86 13.25 4.36 -18.75
C SER A 86 11.99 3.86 -19.47
N GLN A 87 11.71 2.57 -19.45
CA GLN A 87 10.51 1.98 -20.05
C GLN A 87 9.29 2.01 -19.11
N MET A 88 9.45 2.37 -17.86
CA MET A 88 8.34 2.45 -16.89
C MET A 88 7.42 3.67 -17.13
N GLY A 89 7.94 4.75 -17.72
CA GLY A 89 7.19 5.99 -17.97
C GLY A 89 5.88 5.79 -18.71
N PRO A 90 5.84 5.08 -19.84
CA PRO A 90 4.60 4.83 -20.59
C PRO A 90 3.52 4.13 -19.77
N MET A 91 3.88 3.14 -18.95
CA MET A 91 2.95 2.44 -18.07
C MET A 91 2.39 3.40 -16.99
N TRP A 92 3.24 4.24 -16.40
CA TRP A 92 2.82 5.24 -15.41
C TRP A 92 1.92 6.31 -16.04
N PHE A 93 2.23 6.75 -17.26
CA PHE A 93 1.36 7.66 -18.00
C PHE A 93 -0.03 7.03 -18.23
N GLN A 94 -0.09 5.76 -18.64
CA GLN A 94 -1.33 5.04 -18.84
C GLN A 94 -2.13 4.92 -17.53
N ALA A 95 -1.48 4.54 -16.43
CA ALA A 95 -2.12 4.42 -15.11
C ALA A 95 -2.70 5.77 -14.67
N ARG A 96 -1.97 6.88 -14.86
CA ARG A 96 -2.46 8.24 -14.60
C ARG A 96 -3.69 8.57 -15.43
N HIS A 97 -3.64 8.29 -16.72
CA HIS A 97 -4.72 8.62 -17.65
C HIS A 97 -6.02 7.87 -17.33
N ILE A 98 -5.91 6.58 -16.98
CA ILE A 98 -7.08 5.73 -16.67
C ILE A 98 -7.67 6.04 -15.29
N SER A 99 -6.82 6.29 -14.29
CA SER A 99 -7.26 6.42 -12.89
C SER A 99 -7.53 7.86 -12.45
N GLY A 100 -6.96 8.85 -13.15
CA GLY A 100 -6.92 10.24 -12.69
C GLY A 100 -6.01 10.50 -11.49
N MET A 101 -5.30 9.46 -10.98
CA MET A 101 -4.39 9.62 -9.86
C MET A 101 -3.11 10.36 -10.28
N PRO A 102 -2.58 11.26 -9.42
CA PRO A 102 -1.35 11.96 -9.73
C PRO A 102 -0.16 11.00 -9.78
N LEU A 103 0.59 11.04 -10.86
CA LEU A 103 1.76 10.20 -11.11
C LEU A 103 2.83 11.02 -11.86
N GLU A 104 4.00 11.13 -11.27
CA GLU A 104 5.16 11.86 -11.80
C GLU A 104 6.18 10.87 -12.40
N ASP A 105 5.99 10.53 -13.67
CA ASP A 105 6.76 9.51 -14.39
C ASP A 105 8.23 9.89 -14.65
N ARG A 106 8.59 11.18 -14.53
CA ARG A 106 9.95 11.68 -14.70
C ARG A 106 10.96 11.05 -13.74
N ILE A 107 10.53 10.52 -12.60
CA ILE A 107 11.40 9.80 -11.66
C ILE A 107 12.19 8.67 -12.36
N TRP A 108 11.58 8.01 -13.36
CA TRP A 108 12.19 6.89 -14.08
C TRP A 108 13.32 7.30 -15.02
N VAL A 109 13.49 8.60 -15.26
CA VAL A 109 14.57 9.17 -16.05
C VAL A 109 15.55 9.95 -15.18
N GLU A 110 15.03 10.70 -14.20
CA GLU A 110 15.85 11.61 -13.37
C GLU A 110 16.58 10.90 -12.23
N ASP A 111 15.90 10.01 -11.50
CA ASP A 111 16.46 9.28 -10.35
C ASP A 111 15.69 7.96 -10.14
N PRO A 112 15.88 6.99 -11.06
CA PRO A 112 15.09 5.77 -11.03
C PRO A 112 15.38 4.90 -9.80
N PRO A 113 14.34 4.38 -9.13
CA PRO A 113 14.50 3.39 -8.07
C PRO A 113 15.24 2.15 -8.57
N ALA A 114 16.31 1.78 -7.87
CA ALA A 114 17.13 0.62 -8.25
C ALA A 114 16.45 -0.71 -7.93
N SER A 115 15.59 -0.74 -6.93
CA SER A 115 14.90 -1.95 -6.46
C SER A 115 13.66 -1.58 -5.65
N SER A 116 12.67 -2.48 -5.62
CA SER A 116 11.52 -2.39 -4.69
C SER A 116 11.74 -3.11 -3.36
N PHE A 117 12.85 -3.85 -3.19
CA PHE A 117 13.07 -4.65 -1.98
C PHE A 117 13.24 -3.81 -0.73
N LEU A 118 14.08 -2.77 -0.78
CA LEU A 118 14.32 -1.94 0.39
C LEU A 118 13.04 -1.24 0.89
N PRO A 119 12.21 -0.59 0.04
CA PRO A 119 10.93 -0.06 0.49
C PRO A 119 9.96 -1.15 0.96
N CYS A 120 9.92 -2.33 0.35
CA CYS A 120 9.12 -3.45 0.84
C CYS A 120 9.55 -3.88 2.26
N LEU A 121 10.86 -3.98 2.52
CA LEU A 121 11.39 -4.29 3.86
C LEU A 121 11.04 -3.22 4.88
N ALA A 122 11.09 -1.94 4.51
CA ALA A 122 10.72 -0.84 5.39
C ALA A 122 9.24 -0.90 5.79
N ILE A 123 8.34 -1.22 4.85
CA ILE A 123 6.91 -1.42 5.14
C ILE A 123 6.71 -2.62 6.08
N LYS A 124 7.40 -3.73 5.85
CA LYS A 124 7.34 -4.90 6.74
C LYS A 124 7.93 -4.62 8.12
N ALA A 125 8.93 -3.76 8.22
CA ALA A 125 9.44 -3.30 9.51
C ALA A 125 8.40 -2.45 10.26
N ALA A 126 7.68 -1.56 9.57
CA ALA A 126 6.57 -0.79 10.15
C ALA A 126 5.41 -1.71 10.62
N GLU A 127 5.15 -2.81 9.91
CA GLU A 127 4.13 -3.81 10.28
C GLU A 127 4.43 -4.48 11.63
N ARG A 128 5.70 -4.55 12.04
CA ARG A 128 6.06 -5.05 13.37
C ARG A 128 5.57 -4.14 14.51
N GLN A 129 5.27 -2.90 14.23
CA GLN A 129 4.64 -1.98 15.18
C GLN A 129 3.11 -2.18 15.20
N SER A 130 2.48 -2.14 14.02
CA SER A 130 1.07 -2.47 13.81
C SER A 130 0.75 -2.54 12.31
N ALA A 131 -0.35 -3.20 11.95
CA ALA A 131 -0.87 -3.20 10.58
C ALA A 131 -1.20 -1.78 10.10
N HIS A 132 -1.72 -0.93 10.99
CA HIS A 132 -2.00 0.48 10.69
C HIS A 132 -0.73 1.30 10.41
N ALA A 133 0.35 1.06 11.16
CA ALA A 133 1.64 1.71 10.89
C ALA A 133 2.19 1.33 9.50
N ALA A 134 2.10 0.04 9.13
CA ALA A 134 2.51 -0.42 7.80
C ALA A 134 1.72 0.25 6.68
N GLU A 135 0.40 0.34 6.84
CA GLU A 135 -0.48 0.97 5.86
C GLU A 135 -0.18 2.46 5.67
N ARG A 136 -0.08 3.19 6.78
CA ARG A 136 0.29 4.61 6.73
C ARG A 136 1.65 4.83 6.08
N TYR A 137 2.60 3.97 6.41
CA TYR A 137 3.95 4.05 5.85
C TYR A 137 3.98 3.70 4.35
N LEU A 138 3.26 2.65 3.93
CA LEU A 138 3.09 2.30 2.51
C LEU A 138 2.52 3.49 1.71
N ARG A 139 1.48 4.13 2.26
CA ARG A 139 0.89 5.29 1.60
C ARG A 139 1.87 6.45 1.48
N ARG A 140 2.58 6.81 2.56
CA ARG A 140 3.60 7.85 2.52
C ARG A 140 4.72 7.55 1.52
N ALA A 141 5.16 6.29 1.45
CA ALA A 141 6.17 5.87 0.49
C ALA A 141 5.66 6.04 -0.95
N ARG A 142 4.42 5.67 -1.23
CA ARG A 142 3.79 5.88 -2.54
C ARG A 142 3.63 7.37 -2.87
N GLU A 143 3.14 8.19 -1.98
CA GLU A 143 3.03 9.65 -2.18
C GLU A 143 4.40 10.26 -2.47
N ALA A 144 5.42 9.90 -1.71
CA ALA A 144 6.78 10.39 -1.92
C ALA A 144 7.32 10.04 -3.31
N LEU A 145 7.12 8.82 -3.77
CA LEU A 145 7.57 8.38 -5.09
C LEU A 145 6.68 8.92 -6.21
N MET A 146 5.36 8.65 -6.11
CA MET A 146 4.41 8.85 -7.20
C MET A 146 4.09 10.32 -7.46
N MET A 147 4.06 11.14 -6.39
CA MET A 147 3.67 12.56 -6.50
C MET A 147 4.87 13.50 -6.38
N HIS A 148 5.91 13.11 -5.63
CA HIS A 148 7.00 14.02 -5.27
C HIS A 148 8.36 13.59 -5.84
N ARG A 149 8.39 12.54 -6.66
CA ARG A 149 9.62 12.04 -7.32
C ARG A 149 10.77 11.75 -6.34
N ARG A 150 10.44 11.38 -5.09
CA ARG A 150 11.44 10.99 -4.11
C ARG A 150 11.76 9.51 -4.27
N ASN A 151 13.03 9.20 -4.52
CA ASN A 151 13.46 7.82 -4.73
C ASN A 151 13.43 7.03 -3.41
N ILE A 152 12.37 6.24 -3.23
CA ILE A 152 12.18 5.40 -2.03
C ILE A 152 13.06 4.14 -2.00
N ALA A 153 13.87 3.87 -3.03
CA ALA A 153 14.94 2.86 -2.95
C ALA A 153 16.15 3.38 -2.15
N ARG A 154 16.18 4.66 -1.80
CA ARG A 154 17.22 5.28 -0.97
C ARG A 154 16.84 5.21 0.50
N ARG A 155 17.78 4.71 1.32
CA ARG A 155 17.58 4.53 2.76
C ARG A 155 17.24 5.83 3.49
N GLU A 156 17.92 6.91 3.16
CA GLU A 156 17.69 8.24 3.76
C GLU A 156 16.28 8.76 3.50
N VAL A 157 15.71 8.49 2.33
CA VAL A 157 14.32 8.85 2.01
C VAL A 157 13.35 8.05 2.87
N LEU A 158 13.56 6.74 2.99
CA LEU A 158 12.70 5.87 3.82
C LEU A 158 12.76 6.26 5.30
N LEU A 159 13.94 6.56 5.82
CA LEU A 159 14.08 7.03 7.21
C LEU A 159 13.36 8.36 7.43
N ALA A 160 13.54 9.34 6.53
CA ALA A 160 12.82 10.61 6.62
C ALA A 160 11.29 10.43 6.62
N LEU A 161 10.76 9.48 5.84
CA LEU A 161 9.32 9.16 5.82
C LEU A 161 8.84 8.48 7.11
N ALA A 162 9.71 7.78 7.82
CA ALA A 162 9.35 7.13 9.08
C ALA A 162 9.19 8.14 10.24
N TYR A 163 9.91 9.26 10.19
CA TYR A 163 9.86 10.30 11.22
C TYR A 163 8.80 11.39 10.96
N ALA A 164 8.21 11.43 9.77
CA ALA A 164 7.18 12.39 9.38
C ALA A 164 5.78 11.90 9.77
#